data_5787d04dba1288b854595bf417767f12
#
_entry.id   5787d04dba1288b854595bf417767f12
#
_cell.length_a   1.000
_cell.length_b   1.000
_cell.length_c   1.000
_cell.angle_alpha   90.00
_cell.angle_beta   90.00
_cell.angle_gamma   90.00
#
_symmetry.space_group_name_H-M   'P 1'
#
loop_
_entity.id
_entity.type
_entity.pdbx_description
1 polymer ?
#
loop_
_entity_poly.entity_id
_entity_poly.type
_entity_poly.pdbx_seq_one_letter_code
_entity_poly.pdbx_strand_id
1 'polypeptide(L)'
;MNKSLVDRTKKVIESISKMDSIKPYLLVGGTALSLQIENRLSEDLDFMRWQQFSGERMDIDLKTITRELRSEHVIDRTNILDSNQIELFIDGGVKLSFYAPERKAPPLNKVHFLNNLYLADTSTIASLKMEVMQRRSNFRDYYDLYCILKEKTTEEIIQIIDDSLKYSGHQMKSKNLLGKLGNYERFQKDEIFKQLEPKYDISSKEIAEFMDKKVKTAYQNK
;
A
#
# COMPACT_ATOMS: atom_id res chain seq x y z
N MET A 1 -13.25 8.20 16.06
CA MET A 1 -12.02 7.70 15.42
C MET A 1 -12.38 6.48 14.58
N ASN A 2 -11.98 6.50 13.32
CA ASN A 2 -12.40 5.56 12.29
C ASN A 2 -12.21 4.08 12.63
N LYS A 3 -13.13 3.23 12.16
CA LYS A 3 -13.03 1.77 12.22
C LYS A 3 -11.98 1.18 11.23
N SER A 4 -10.98 1.99 10.85
CA SER A 4 -10.02 1.65 9.78
C SER A 4 -8.78 0.91 10.27
N LEU A 5 -8.48 0.99 11.56
CA LEU A 5 -7.27 0.43 12.15
C LEU A 5 -7.60 -0.49 13.32
N VAL A 6 -6.77 -1.51 13.53
CA VAL A 6 -6.79 -2.27 14.78
C VAL A 6 -6.34 -1.39 15.94
N ASP A 7 -6.80 -1.71 17.15
CA ASP A 7 -6.62 -0.84 18.32
C ASP A 7 -5.15 -0.55 18.66
N ARG A 8 -4.25 -1.52 18.47
CA ARG A 8 -2.81 -1.31 18.69
C ARG A 8 -2.23 -0.27 17.76
N THR A 9 -2.60 -0.27 16.47
CA THR A 9 -2.12 0.68 15.47
C THR A 9 -2.74 2.07 15.68
N LYS A 10 -4.00 2.15 16.12
CA LYS A 10 -4.63 3.43 16.51
C LYS A 10 -3.88 4.14 17.63
N LYS A 11 -3.34 3.40 18.60
CA LYS A 11 -2.63 3.97 19.75
C LYS A 11 -1.31 4.65 19.36
N VAL A 12 -0.66 4.17 18.31
CA VAL A 12 0.68 4.63 17.93
C VAL A 12 0.69 5.63 16.77
N ILE A 13 -0.36 5.66 15.94
CA ILE A 13 -0.35 6.48 14.70
C ILE A 13 -0.22 7.98 14.99
N GLU A 14 -0.76 8.46 16.11
CA GLU A 14 -0.68 9.88 16.46
C GLU A 14 0.75 10.32 16.82
N SER A 15 1.43 9.56 17.67
CA SER A 15 2.83 9.83 18.04
C SER A 15 3.74 9.73 16.83
N ILE A 16 3.60 8.66 16.03
CA ILE A 16 4.37 8.49 14.79
C ILE A 16 4.14 9.65 13.83
N SER A 17 2.90 10.16 13.71
CA SER A 17 2.61 11.30 12.83
C SER A 17 3.36 12.58 13.19
N LYS A 18 3.85 12.72 14.43
CA LYS A 18 4.62 13.90 14.91
C LYS A 18 6.12 13.79 14.62
N MET A 19 6.62 12.61 14.25
CA MET A 19 8.04 12.40 13.97
C MET A 19 8.49 13.23 12.77
N ASP A 20 9.66 13.84 12.88
CA ASP A 20 10.27 14.60 11.77
C ASP A 20 10.86 13.66 10.72
N SER A 21 11.33 12.50 11.13
CA SER A 21 11.94 11.51 10.25
C SER A 21 10.96 10.90 9.23
N ILE A 22 9.64 11.01 9.44
CA ILE A 22 8.65 10.51 8.45
C ILE A 22 8.31 11.53 7.35
N LYS A 23 8.70 12.81 7.49
CA LYS A 23 8.37 13.87 6.51
C LYS A 23 8.71 13.52 5.05
N PRO A 24 9.83 12.83 4.75
CA PRO A 24 10.17 12.44 3.38
C PRO A 24 9.30 11.30 2.83
N TYR A 25 8.52 10.64 3.67
CA TYR A 25 7.77 9.44 3.32
C TYR A 25 6.29 9.73 3.13
N LEU A 26 5.64 8.87 2.33
CA LEU A 26 4.19 8.72 2.31
C LEU A 26 3.81 7.40 2.98
N LEU A 27 2.74 7.41 3.76
CA LEU A 27 2.10 6.18 4.16
C LEU A 27 1.40 5.60 2.95
N VAL A 28 1.65 4.31 2.68
CA VAL A 28 1.09 3.56 1.56
C VAL A 28 0.36 2.31 2.05
N GLY A 29 0.05 1.40 1.14
CA GLY A 29 -0.47 0.07 1.50
C GLY A 29 -1.88 0.07 2.05
N GLY A 30 -2.19 -0.99 2.81
CA GLY A 30 -3.54 -1.23 3.35
C GLY A 30 -4.00 -0.17 4.32
N THR A 31 -3.10 0.33 5.16
CA THR A 31 -3.43 1.33 6.19
C THR A 31 -3.79 2.68 5.56
N ALA A 32 -2.97 3.16 4.61
CA ALA A 32 -3.29 4.40 3.90
C ALA A 32 -4.63 4.30 3.15
N LEU A 33 -4.95 3.13 2.60
CA LEU A 33 -6.23 2.88 1.96
C LEU A 33 -7.37 2.88 2.97
N SER A 34 -7.26 2.11 4.04
CA SER A 34 -8.32 1.97 5.04
C SER A 34 -8.66 3.30 5.71
N LEU A 35 -7.67 4.16 5.94
CA LEU A 35 -7.89 5.52 6.46
C LEU A 35 -8.69 6.42 5.52
N GLN A 36 -8.69 6.15 4.21
CA GLN A 36 -9.40 6.95 3.20
C GLN A 36 -10.79 6.40 2.87
N ILE A 37 -10.97 5.07 2.78
CA ILE A 37 -12.22 4.48 2.29
C ILE A 37 -12.87 3.47 3.25
N GLU A 38 -12.28 3.21 4.40
CA GLU A 38 -12.81 2.31 5.43
C GLU A 38 -13.22 0.92 4.87
N ASN A 39 -12.38 0.36 3.99
CA ASN A 39 -12.68 -0.89 3.31
C ASN A 39 -12.49 -2.13 4.20
N ARG A 40 -11.61 -2.06 5.19
CA ARG A 40 -11.33 -3.11 6.19
C ARG A 40 -10.43 -2.57 7.30
N LEU A 41 -10.25 -3.29 8.39
CA LEU A 41 -9.22 -2.99 9.38
C LEU A 41 -7.81 -3.19 8.78
N SER A 42 -6.85 -2.37 9.20
CA SER A 42 -5.44 -2.49 8.85
C SER A 42 -4.54 -2.40 10.07
N GLU A 43 -3.38 -3.05 10.00
CA GLU A 43 -2.50 -3.32 11.14
C GLU A 43 -1.14 -2.65 11.03
N ASP A 44 -0.54 -2.68 9.83
CA ASP A 44 0.83 -2.29 9.56
C ASP A 44 0.92 -0.84 9.06
N LEU A 45 2.02 -0.16 9.34
CA LEU A 45 2.32 1.18 8.81
C LEU A 45 3.45 1.07 7.80
N ASP A 46 3.11 1.17 6.50
CA ASP A 46 4.06 1.06 5.41
C ASP A 46 4.42 2.45 4.87
N PHE A 47 5.67 2.85 5.03
CA PHE A 47 6.20 4.13 4.60
C PHE A 47 7.06 3.97 3.36
N MET A 48 6.78 4.77 2.32
CA MET A 48 7.61 4.80 1.11
C MET A 48 8.08 6.21 0.79
N ARG A 49 9.33 6.30 0.31
CA ARG A 49 9.84 7.50 -0.36
C ARG A 49 10.51 7.13 -1.67
N TRP A 50 10.60 8.06 -2.59
CA TRP A 50 11.17 7.86 -3.92
C TRP A 50 12.21 8.93 -4.22
N GLN A 51 13.13 8.62 -5.16
CA GLN A 51 14.12 9.58 -5.63
C GLN A 51 13.45 10.85 -6.17
N GLN A 52 13.92 12.00 -5.70
CA GLN A 52 13.53 13.29 -6.23
C GLN A 52 14.35 13.65 -7.48
N PHE A 53 15.63 13.22 -7.51
CA PHE A 53 16.54 13.39 -8.65
C PHE A 53 17.37 12.13 -8.90
N SER A 54 17.95 12.02 -10.08
CA SER A 54 18.80 10.87 -10.45
C SER A 54 20.07 10.85 -9.62
N GLY A 55 20.40 9.68 -9.06
CA GLY A 55 21.59 9.48 -8.21
C GLY A 55 21.41 9.92 -6.74
N GLU A 56 20.20 10.30 -6.33
CA GLU A 56 19.91 10.51 -4.91
C GLU A 56 20.14 9.20 -4.14
N ARG A 57 20.88 9.30 -3.04
CA ARG A 57 21.05 8.17 -2.12
C ARG A 57 19.75 7.92 -1.37
N MET A 58 19.32 6.67 -1.40
CA MET A 58 18.03 6.26 -0.84
C MET A 58 18.16 5.54 0.51
N ASP A 59 19.33 5.64 1.16
CA ASP A 59 19.55 5.05 2.49
C ASP A 59 18.48 5.55 3.48
N ILE A 60 17.94 4.65 4.28
CA ILE A 60 17.00 4.99 5.35
C ILE A 60 17.77 5.42 6.59
N ASP A 61 17.47 6.61 7.12
CA ASP A 61 18.06 7.09 8.37
C ASP A 61 17.48 6.37 9.59
N LEU A 62 17.85 5.10 9.72
CA LEU A 62 17.43 4.25 10.83
C LEU A 62 17.78 4.86 12.20
N LYS A 63 18.91 5.56 12.29
CA LYS A 63 19.37 6.17 13.55
C LYS A 63 18.40 7.25 14.03
N THR A 64 17.97 8.14 13.15
CA THR A 64 17.00 9.19 13.50
C THR A 64 15.63 8.60 13.78
N ILE A 65 15.15 7.69 12.93
CA ILE A 65 13.85 7.02 13.12
C ILE A 65 13.80 6.31 14.48
N THR A 66 14.82 5.51 14.83
CA THR A 66 14.81 4.77 16.09
C THR A 66 14.97 5.67 17.31
N ARG A 67 15.71 6.78 17.19
CA ARG A 67 15.82 7.77 18.26
C ARG A 67 14.46 8.41 18.56
N GLU A 68 13.73 8.83 17.52
CA GLU A 68 12.40 9.43 17.69
C GLU A 68 11.38 8.41 18.20
N LEU A 69 11.37 7.18 17.70
CA LEU A 69 10.49 6.14 18.21
C LEU A 69 10.71 5.85 19.67
N ARG A 70 11.96 5.74 20.15
CA ARG A 70 12.29 5.43 21.55
C ARG A 70 11.86 6.49 22.54
N SER A 71 11.47 7.68 22.11
CA SER A 71 10.94 8.70 23.02
C SER A 71 9.55 8.35 23.56
N GLU A 72 8.76 7.57 22.82
CA GLU A 72 7.38 7.24 23.18
C GLU A 72 7.05 5.73 23.05
N HIS A 73 7.93 4.93 22.43
CA HIS A 73 7.67 3.53 22.08
C HIS A 73 8.81 2.59 22.44
N VAL A 74 8.46 1.34 22.71
CA VAL A 74 9.42 0.24 22.84
C VAL A 74 9.65 -0.40 21.49
N ILE A 75 10.90 -0.50 21.04
CA ILE A 75 11.26 -1.23 19.82
C ILE A 75 11.53 -2.68 20.20
N ASP A 76 10.62 -3.57 19.83
CA ASP A 76 10.72 -5.00 20.15
C ASP A 76 11.72 -5.72 19.25
N ARG A 77 11.73 -5.35 17.95
CA ARG A 77 12.59 -5.97 16.94
C ARG A 77 12.86 -5.02 15.78
N THR A 78 14.06 -5.13 15.23
CA THR A 78 14.47 -4.45 13.99
C THR A 78 14.97 -5.48 12.99
N ASN A 79 14.40 -5.48 11.79
CA ASN A 79 14.86 -6.26 10.65
C ASN A 79 15.43 -5.29 9.60
N ILE A 80 16.71 -5.41 9.32
CA ILE A 80 17.37 -4.65 8.24
C ILE A 80 17.49 -5.61 7.06
N LEU A 81 16.70 -5.38 6.01
CA LEU A 81 16.73 -6.19 4.79
C LEU A 81 17.85 -5.71 3.87
N ASP A 82 17.97 -4.39 3.73
CA ASP A 82 19.09 -3.69 3.09
C ASP A 82 19.10 -2.22 3.55
N SER A 83 19.94 -1.35 2.94
CA SER A 83 19.99 0.08 3.27
C SER A 83 18.71 0.84 2.92
N ASN A 84 17.90 0.28 2.02
CA ASN A 84 16.71 0.90 1.45
C ASN A 84 15.41 0.28 1.96
N GLN A 85 15.50 -0.79 2.77
CA GLN A 85 14.34 -1.50 3.30
C GLN A 85 14.57 -1.99 4.72
N ILE A 86 13.78 -1.48 5.65
CA ILE A 86 13.81 -1.89 7.06
C ILE A 86 12.40 -2.12 7.58
N GLU A 87 12.29 -2.98 8.58
CA GLU A 87 11.07 -3.20 9.35
C GLU A 87 11.37 -3.04 10.84
N LEU A 88 10.52 -2.32 11.52
CA LEU A 88 10.53 -2.14 12.97
C LEU A 88 9.24 -2.70 13.55
N PHE A 89 9.35 -3.42 14.65
CA PHE A 89 8.21 -3.89 15.42
C PHE A 89 8.22 -3.17 16.76
N ILE A 90 7.12 -2.52 17.11
CA ILE A 90 7.01 -1.70 18.32
C ILE A 90 5.79 -2.10 19.15
N ASP A 91 5.85 -1.84 20.43
CA ASP A 91 4.73 -1.94 21.40
C ASP A 91 3.94 -3.25 21.32
N GLY A 92 4.66 -4.37 21.28
CA GLY A 92 4.05 -5.69 21.24
C GLY A 92 3.47 -6.08 19.89
N GLY A 93 4.03 -5.56 18.79
CA GLY A 93 3.83 -6.10 17.45
C GLY A 93 3.20 -5.19 16.42
N VAL A 94 3.15 -3.87 16.61
CA VAL A 94 2.85 -2.95 15.51
C VAL A 94 4.04 -2.90 14.57
N LYS A 95 3.84 -3.27 13.31
CA LYS A 95 4.91 -3.25 12.30
C LYS A 95 4.93 -1.91 11.58
N LEU A 96 6.11 -1.30 11.52
CA LEU A 96 6.46 -0.18 10.67
C LEU A 96 7.44 -0.66 9.61
N SER A 97 7.08 -0.49 8.33
CA SER A 97 7.97 -0.78 7.21
C SER A 97 8.42 0.53 6.58
N PHE A 98 9.71 0.67 6.31
CA PHE A 98 10.25 1.77 5.54
C PHE A 98 10.89 1.22 4.28
N TYR A 99 10.51 1.78 3.13
CA TYR A 99 11.04 1.37 1.83
C TYR A 99 11.35 2.59 0.97
N ALA A 100 12.58 2.65 0.48
CA ALA A 100 13.11 3.77 -0.29
C ALA A 100 13.75 3.26 -1.59
N PRO A 101 12.95 2.80 -2.60
CA PRO A 101 13.49 2.25 -3.84
C PRO A 101 14.31 3.28 -4.62
N GLU A 102 15.40 2.82 -5.22
CA GLU A 102 16.27 3.63 -6.10
C GLU A 102 15.61 3.92 -7.46
N ARG A 103 14.45 4.51 -7.43
CA ARG A 103 13.69 4.89 -8.62
C ARG A 103 12.82 6.12 -8.36
N LYS A 104 12.50 6.84 -9.45
CA LYS A 104 11.56 7.96 -9.39
C LYS A 104 10.16 7.49 -9.03
N ALA A 105 9.42 8.35 -8.37
CA ALA A 105 8.01 8.12 -8.06
C ALA A 105 7.16 8.02 -9.34
N PRO A 106 6.06 7.25 -9.30
CA PRO A 106 4.95 7.47 -10.21
C PRO A 106 4.37 8.88 -9.99
N PRO A 107 3.46 9.36 -10.83
CA PRO A 107 2.67 10.52 -10.49
C PRO A 107 2.01 10.30 -9.13
N LEU A 108 2.39 11.11 -8.15
CA LEU A 108 1.94 10.96 -6.77
C LEU A 108 1.02 12.11 -6.42
N ASN A 109 -0.21 11.77 -6.08
CA ASN A 109 -1.05 12.64 -5.29
C ASN A 109 -0.95 12.23 -3.83
N LYS A 110 -0.70 13.20 -2.96
CA LYS A 110 -0.61 12.97 -1.53
C LYS A 110 -1.74 13.68 -0.79
N VAL A 111 -2.29 12.99 0.19
CA VAL A 111 -3.37 13.48 1.04
C VAL A 111 -2.81 13.75 2.43
N HIS A 112 -2.91 14.98 2.92
CA HIS A 112 -2.53 15.28 4.29
C HIS A 112 -3.50 14.58 5.25
N PHE A 113 -2.97 13.86 6.23
CA PHE A 113 -3.79 13.13 7.20
C PHE A 113 -3.68 13.74 8.61
N LEU A 114 -2.50 13.77 9.18
CA LEU A 114 -2.28 14.23 10.55
C LEU A 114 -0.82 14.67 10.75
N ASN A 115 -0.57 15.85 11.33
CA ASN A 115 0.77 16.38 11.61
C ASN A 115 1.72 16.27 10.38
N ASN A 116 2.79 15.49 10.48
CA ASN A 116 3.76 15.24 9.40
C ASN A 116 3.36 14.07 8.48
N LEU A 117 2.24 13.41 8.76
CA LEU A 117 1.81 12.20 8.06
C LEU A 117 0.97 12.54 6.83
N TYR A 118 1.46 12.14 5.67
CA TYR A 118 0.77 12.18 4.40
C TYR A 118 0.50 10.76 3.89
N LEU A 119 -0.63 10.56 3.26
CA LEU A 119 -1.04 9.30 2.63
C LEU A 119 -0.84 9.40 1.11
N ALA A 120 -0.47 8.30 0.46
CA ALA A 120 -0.68 8.17 -0.97
C ALA A 120 -2.19 8.12 -1.27
N ASP A 121 -2.65 8.76 -2.34
CA ASP A 121 -4.05 8.69 -2.75
C ASP A 121 -4.45 7.28 -3.23
N THR A 122 -5.75 7.04 -3.36
CA THR A 122 -6.27 5.72 -3.72
C THR A 122 -5.78 5.23 -5.09
N SER A 123 -5.59 6.13 -6.06
CA SER A 123 -5.09 5.78 -7.40
C SER A 123 -3.63 5.37 -7.37
N THR A 124 -2.80 6.09 -6.62
CA THR A 124 -1.41 5.71 -6.36
C THR A 124 -1.32 4.36 -5.65
N ILE A 125 -2.15 4.13 -4.61
CA ILE A 125 -2.19 2.84 -3.90
C ILE A 125 -2.58 1.71 -4.85
N ALA A 126 -3.56 1.91 -5.73
CA ALA A 126 -3.96 0.91 -6.72
C ALA A 126 -2.80 0.56 -7.66
N SER A 127 -2.07 1.55 -8.19
CA SER A 127 -0.90 1.34 -9.04
C SER A 127 0.20 0.55 -8.33
N LEU A 128 0.50 0.88 -7.07
CA LEU A 128 1.49 0.17 -6.26
C LEU A 128 1.06 -1.29 -5.99
N LYS A 129 -0.24 -1.54 -5.72
CA LYS A 129 -0.76 -2.89 -5.53
C LYS A 129 -0.67 -3.72 -6.81
N MET A 130 -0.99 -3.17 -7.97
CA MET A 130 -0.84 -3.85 -9.26
C MET A 130 0.63 -4.24 -9.53
N GLU A 131 1.59 -3.38 -9.17
CA GLU A 131 3.01 -3.70 -9.27
C GLU A 131 3.41 -4.85 -8.33
N VAL A 132 2.98 -4.81 -7.07
CA VAL A 132 3.27 -5.85 -6.07
C VAL A 132 2.70 -7.22 -6.47
N MET A 133 1.55 -7.29 -7.14
CA MET A 133 0.93 -8.54 -7.62
C MET A 133 1.77 -9.29 -8.66
N GLN A 134 2.83 -8.68 -9.19
CA GLN A 134 3.81 -9.41 -10.01
C GLN A 134 4.60 -10.41 -9.16
N ARG A 135 4.81 -10.13 -7.89
CA ARG A 135 5.68 -10.88 -6.98
C ARG A 135 4.91 -11.74 -5.98
N ARG A 136 3.70 -11.33 -5.61
CA ARG A 136 2.86 -12.05 -4.64
C ARG A 136 1.39 -12.10 -5.08
N SER A 137 0.64 -13.02 -4.48
CA SER A 137 -0.79 -13.25 -4.79
C SER A 137 -1.59 -13.31 -3.50
N ASN A 138 -1.66 -12.19 -2.77
CA ASN A 138 -2.37 -12.12 -1.51
C ASN A 138 -3.81 -11.63 -1.72
N PHE A 139 -4.82 -12.33 -1.17
CA PHE A 139 -6.23 -11.95 -1.27
C PHE A 139 -6.48 -10.47 -0.88
N ARG A 140 -5.80 -9.98 0.17
CA ARG A 140 -5.94 -8.58 0.62
C ARG A 140 -5.64 -7.57 -0.49
N ASP A 141 -4.64 -7.83 -1.34
CA ASP A 141 -4.27 -6.91 -2.43
C ASP A 141 -5.35 -6.85 -3.50
N TYR A 142 -5.97 -8.00 -3.85
CA TYR A 142 -7.07 -8.06 -4.80
C TYR A 142 -8.35 -7.45 -4.26
N TYR A 143 -8.65 -7.69 -2.98
CA TYR A 143 -9.79 -7.08 -2.29
C TYR A 143 -9.65 -5.55 -2.22
N ASP A 144 -8.49 -5.05 -1.85
CA ASP A 144 -8.20 -3.61 -1.80
C ASP A 144 -8.35 -2.98 -3.19
N LEU A 145 -7.83 -3.63 -4.25
CA LEU A 145 -8.02 -3.18 -5.63
C LEU A 145 -9.49 -3.19 -6.04
N TYR A 146 -10.24 -4.23 -5.69
CA TYR A 146 -11.69 -4.27 -5.94
C TYR A 146 -12.38 -3.05 -5.32
N CYS A 147 -12.09 -2.76 -4.05
CA CYS A 147 -12.70 -1.63 -3.34
C CYS A 147 -12.36 -0.28 -3.99
N ILE A 148 -11.13 -0.09 -4.46
CA ILE A 148 -10.73 1.13 -5.16
C ILE A 148 -11.41 1.22 -6.53
N LEU A 149 -11.24 0.19 -7.36
CA LEU A 149 -11.64 0.25 -8.78
C LEU A 149 -13.14 0.22 -8.97
N LYS A 150 -13.90 -0.24 -7.98
CA LYS A 150 -15.36 -0.22 -7.99
C LYS A 150 -15.92 1.21 -8.14
N GLU A 151 -15.28 2.17 -7.51
CA GLU A 151 -15.70 3.59 -7.49
C GLU A 151 -15.05 4.41 -8.62
N LYS A 152 -14.16 3.83 -9.44
CA LYS A 152 -13.42 4.52 -10.49
C LYS A 152 -14.14 4.50 -11.84
N THR A 153 -13.98 5.59 -12.62
CA THR A 153 -14.41 5.64 -14.01
C THR A 153 -13.51 4.79 -14.91
N THR A 154 -13.94 4.56 -16.14
CA THR A 154 -13.14 3.83 -17.15
C THR A 154 -11.80 4.51 -17.40
N GLU A 155 -11.80 5.84 -17.55
CA GLU A 155 -10.61 6.66 -17.79
C GLU A 155 -9.62 6.58 -16.63
N GLU A 156 -10.12 6.68 -15.39
CA GLU A 156 -9.29 6.54 -14.19
C GLU A 156 -8.66 5.13 -14.10
N ILE A 157 -9.41 4.07 -14.43
CA ILE A 157 -8.91 2.70 -14.44
C ILE A 157 -7.78 2.55 -15.47
N ILE A 158 -7.96 3.08 -16.67
CA ILE A 158 -6.93 3.07 -17.72
C ILE A 158 -5.68 3.79 -17.22
N GLN A 159 -5.84 4.97 -16.63
CA GLN A 159 -4.72 5.75 -16.11
C GLN A 159 -3.96 4.99 -15.00
N ILE A 160 -4.68 4.37 -14.05
CA ILE A 160 -4.07 3.56 -12.98
C ILE A 160 -3.26 2.39 -13.56
N ILE A 161 -3.77 1.72 -14.58
CA ILE A 161 -3.05 0.63 -15.25
C ILE A 161 -1.78 1.15 -15.93
N ASP A 162 -1.89 2.24 -16.69
CA ASP A 162 -0.76 2.85 -17.39
C ASP A 162 0.33 3.29 -16.41
N ASP A 163 -0.06 3.91 -15.30
CA ASP A 163 0.87 4.33 -14.25
C ASP A 163 1.54 3.14 -13.59
N SER A 164 0.79 2.06 -13.33
CA SER A 164 1.35 0.81 -12.83
C SER A 164 2.39 0.20 -13.78
N LEU A 165 2.10 0.18 -15.08
CA LEU A 165 3.01 -0.34 -16.10
C LEU A 165 4.29 0.49 -16.24
N LYS A 166 4.17 1.82 -16.18
CA LYS A 166 5.31 2.75 -16.23
C LYS A 166 6.16 2.66 -14.97
N TYR A 167 5.49 2.52 -13.82
CA TYR A 167 6.14 2.49 -12.52
C TYR A 167 6.84 1.17 -12.23
N SER A 168 6.35 0.07 -12.80
CA SER A 168 6.98 -1.23 -12.62
C SER A 168 8.44 -1.19 -13.14
N GLY A 169 9.39 -1.43 -12.25
CA GLY A 169 10.80 -1.59 -12.60
C GLY A 169 11.06 -2.82 -13.48
N HIS A 170 10.05 -3.65 -13.69
CA HIS A 170 10.04 -4.77 -14.61
C HIS A 170 9.27 -4.39 -15.86
N GLN A 171 9.71 -4.83 -17.04
CA GLN A 171 8.98 -4.64 -18.31
C GLN A 171 7.67 -5.44 -18.28
N MET A 172 6.71 -4.95 -17.51
CA MET A 172 5.42 -5.59 -17.37
C MET A 172 4.55 -5.26 -18.58
N LYS A 173 4.03 -6.29 -19.24
CA LYS A 173 3.06 -6.14 -20.33
C LYS A 173 1.64 -6.09 -19.76
N SER A 174 0.81 -5.21 -20.29
CA SER A 174 -0.61 -5.08 -19.90
C SER A 174 -1.35 -6.42 -19.91
N LYS A 175 -1.15 -7.24 -20.95
CA LYS A 175 -1.74 -8.57 -21.05
C LYS A 175 -1.44 -9.46 -19.84
N ASN A 176 -0.20 -9.41 -19.34
CA ASN A 176 0.20 -10.20 -18.18
C ASN A 176 -0.45 -9.69 -16.89
N LEU A 177 -0.53 -8.36 -16.71
CA LEU A 177 -1.22 -7.77 -15.59
C LEU A 177 -2.70 -8.15 -15.59
N LEU A 178 -3.40 -7.92 -16.70
CA LEU A 178 -4.82 -8.22 -16.84
C LEU A 178 -5.14 -9.71 -16.63
N GLY A 179 -4.26 -10.60 -17.16
CA GLY A 179 -4.41 -12.04 -16.92
C GLY A 179 -4.23 -12.43 -15.45
N LYS A 180 -3.37 -11.74 -14.70
CA LYS A 180 -3.21 -11.97 -13.26
C LYS A 180 -4.40 -11.46 -12.46
N LEU A 181 -4.95 -10.30 -12.82
CA LEU A 181 -6.11 -9.70 -12.15
C LEU A 181 -7.35 -10.59 -12.24
N GLY A 182 -7.62 -11.21 -13.39
CA GLY A 182 -8.78 -12.07 -13.62
C GLY A 182 -8.63 -13.54 -13.19
N ASN A 183 -7.46 -13.94 -12.65
CA ASN A 183 -7.23 -15.34 -12.28
C ASN A 183 -7.45 -15.56 -10.76
N TYR A 184 -8.67 -16.00 -10.39
CA TYR A 184 -9.04 -16.25 -8.99
C TYR A 184 -8.26 -17.40 -8.34
N GLU A 185 -7.68 -18.32 -9.09
CA GLU A 185 -6.90 -19.43 -8.55
C GLU A 185 -5.60 -18.95 -7.90
N ARG A 186 -5.13 -17.76 -8.29
CA ARG A 186 -3.92 -17.14 -7.73
C ARG A 186 -4.09 -16.61 -6.32
N PHE A 187 -5.31 -16.31 -5.90
CA PHE A 187 -5.57 -15.67 -4.61
C PHE A 187 -6.82 -16.27 -3.96
N GLN A 188 -6.65 -16.89 -2.84
CA GLN A 188 -7.74 -17.47 -2.09
C GLN A 188 -7.98 -16.68 -0.80
N LYS A 189 -9.26 -16.51 -0.44
CA LYS A 189 -9.66 -15.87 0.80
C LYS A 189 -9.27 -16.77 1.96
N ASP A 190 -8.43 -16.26 2.86
CA ASP A 190 -8.04 -16.96 4.08
C ASP A 190 -8.93 -16.55 5.28
N GLU A 191 -8.96 -17.38 6.32
CA GLU A 191 -9.77 -17.12 7.52
C GLU A 191 -9.26 -15.90 8.29
N ILE A 192 -7.96 -15.56 8.18
CA ILE A 192 -7.36 -14.40 8.85
C ILE A 192 -7.95 -13.11 8.26
N PHE A 193 -8.29 -13.13 6.97
CA PHE A 193 -8.88 -11.95 6.32
C PHE A 193 -10.23 -11.56 6.93
N LYS A 194 -11.02 -12.52 7.42
CA LYS A 194 -12.30 -12.23 8.07
C LYS A 194 -12.13 -11.41 9.35
N GLN A 195 -11.01 -11.58 10.06
CA GLN A 195 -10.69 -10.82 11.27
C GLN A 195 -10.40 -9.35 11.01
N LEU A 196 -10.17 -8.99 9.76
CA LEU A 196 -9.98 -7.60 9.34
C LEU A 196 -11.30 -6.86 9.07
N GLU A 197 -12.43 -7.43 9.40
CA GLU A 197 -13.76 -6.82 9.27
C GLU A 197 -13.98 -6.17 7.88
N PRO A 198 -13.91 -6.95 6.79
CA PRO A 198 -14.05 -6.38 5.46
C PRO A 198 -15.45 -5.79 5.24
N LYS A 199 -15.49 -4.62 4.57
CA LYS A 199 -16.75 -3.92 4.22
C LYS A 199 -17.66 -4.74 3.32
N TYR A 200 -17.06 -5.57 2.45
CA TYR A 200 -17.80 -6.45 1.52
C TYR A 200 -17.43 -7.90 1.80
N ASP A 201 -18.44 -8.74 1.96
CA ASP A 201 -18.24 -10.19 1.97
C ASP A 201 -18.26 -10.69 0.52
N ILE A 202 -17.09 -10.79 -0.06
CA ILE A 202 -16.89 -11.12 -1.49
C ILE A 202 -15.87 -12.25 -1.60
N SER A 203 -16.09 -13.13 -2.57
CA SER A 203 -15.21 -14.26 -2.90
C SER A 203 -14.12 -13.88 -3.89
N SER A 204 -13.07 -14.71 -3.97
CA SER A 204 -12.01 -14.59 -4.99
C SER A 204 -12.57 -14.61 -6.41
N LYS A 205 -13.57 -15.46 -6.65
CA LYS A 205 -14.22 -15.60 -7.96
C LYS A 205 -14.96 -14.33 -8.38
N GLU A 206 -15.76 -13.76 -7.47
CA GLU A 206 -16.49 -12.50 -7.74
C GLU A 206 -15.54 -11.33 -7.99
N ILE A 207 -14.41 -11.25 -7.24
CA ILE A 207 -13.38 -10.24 -7.52
C ILE A 207 -12.79 -10.44 -8.91
N ALA A 208 -12.44 -11.66 -9.29
CA ALA A 208 -11.89 -11.95 -10.62
C ALA A 208 -12.87 -11.63 -11.76
N GLU A 209 -14.15 -11.96 -11.59
CA GLU A 209 -15.21 -11.62 -12.54
C GLU A 209 -15.38 -10.10 -12.69
N PHE A 210 -15.30 -9.36 -11.59
CA PHE A 210 -15.29 -7.89 -11.61
C PHE A 210 -14.09 -7.36 -12.40
N MET A 211 -12.88 -7.89 -12.14
CA MET A 211 -11.66 -7.48 -12.84
C MET A 211 -11.76 -7.75 -14.35
N ASP A 212 -12.25 -8.91 -14.75
CA ASP A 212 -12.45 -9.23 -16.16
C ASP A 212 -13.50 -8.32 -16.81
N LYS A 213 -14.64 -8.13 -16.17
CA LYS A 213 -15.74 -7.35 -16.73
C LYS A 213 -15.47 -5.85 -16.76
N LYS A 214 -14.93 -5.26 -15.71
CA LYS A 214 -14.75 -3.80 -15.61
C LYS A 214 -13.35 -3.36 -16.05
N VAL A 215 -12.31 -4.02 -15.56
CA VAL A 215 -10.93 -3.55 -15.75
C VAL A 215 -10.38 -3.97 -17.11
N LYS A 216 -10.52 -5.25 -17.46
CA LYS A 216 -10.01 -5.77 -18.73
C LYS A 216 -10.76 -5.16 -19.92
N THR A 217 -12.12 -5.08 -19.84
CA THR A 217 -12.91 -4.46 -20.90
C THR A 217 -12.56 -2.98 -21.08
N ALA A 218 -12.41 -2.21 -19.99
CA ALA A 218 -12.01 -0.83 -20.05
C ALA A 218 -10.66 -0.64 -20.78
N TYR A 219 -9.69 -1.49 -20.47
CA TYR A 219 -8.35 -1.38 -21.04
C TYR A 219 -8.24 -1.95 -22.48
N GLN A 220 -9.07 -2.91 -22.87
CA GLN A 220 -9.11 -3.46 -24.23
C GLN A 220 -9.77 -2.53 -25.25
N ASN A 221 -10.62 -1.62 -24.78
CA ASN A 221 -11.33 -0.63 -25.61
C ASN A 221 -10.59 0.71 -25.68
N LYS A 222 -9.36 0.79 -25.18
CA LYS A 222 -8.45 1.95 -25.25
C LYS A 222 -7.85 2.09 -26.65
#